data_7ae1945c4d1f89f403e9ced9af195b84
#
_entry.id   7ae1945c4d1f89f403e9ced9af195b84
#
_cell.length_a   1.000
_cell.length_b   1.000
_cell.length_c   1.000
_cell.angle_alpha   90.00
_cell.angle_beta   90.00
_cell.angle_gamma   90.00
#
_symmetry.space_group_name_H-M   'P 1'
#
loop_
_entity.id
_entity.type
_entity.pdbx_description
1 polymer ?
#
loop_
_entity_poly.entity_id
_entity_poly.type
_entity_poly.pdbx_seq_one_letter_code
_entity_poly.pdbx_strand_id
1 'polypeptide(L)'
;NNEGEFVSKEAVYYWQNVDLYIGGSEHATGHLLYSRFWQKFLFDKGLVPTDEYAKKLINQGMILGMSAFAYRINGTNTFVSKGLKDQYETTPIHVDVNMLKDGGDELDTEKFKAWREEYATAEFILEEGKYITGREVEKMSKSKFNIISPDTICEEYGADALRLYEMFLG
;
A
#
# COMPACT_ATOMS: atom_id res chain seq x y z
N ASN A 1 -17.15 -13.62 26.81
CA ASN A 1 -16.00 -13.05 27.53
C ASN A 1 -15.55 -14.06 28.58
N ASN A 2 -14.23 -14.26 28.69
CA ASN A 2 -13.62 -15.10 29.71
C ASN A 2 -12.82 -14.18 30.65
N GLU A 3 -13.30 -14.02 31.88
CA GLU A 3 -12.69 -13.16 32.91
C GLU A 3 -11.98 -13.96 34.01
N GLY A 4 -12.22 -15.26 34.07
CA GLY A 4 -11.72 -16.14 35.15
C GLY A 4 -10.49 -16.96 34.80
N GLU A 5 -10.17 -17.14 33.52
CA GLU A 5 -9.08 -17.99 33.03
C GLU A 5 -8.28 -17.27 31.93
N PHE A 6 -7.00 -17.62 31.80
CA PHE A 6 -6.15 -17.10 30.73
C PHE A 6 -6.72 -17.44 29.33
N VAL A 7 -7.30 -18.64 29.21
CA VAL A 7 -7.91 -19.13 27.98
C VAL A 7 -9.11 -20.03 28.32
N SER A 8 -10.24 -19.85 27.61
CA SER A 8 -11.37 -20.74 27.69
C SER A 8 -11.07 -22.04 26.94
N LYS A 9 -11.01 -23.16 27.66
CA LYS A 9 -10.78 -24.47 27.03
C LYS A 9 -11.85 -24.82 26.00
N GLU A 10 -13.11 -24.58 26.31
CA GLU A 10 -14.22 -24.83 25.39
C GLU A 10 -14.03 -24.02 24.07
N ALA A 11 -13.72 -22.74 24.18
CA ALA A 11 -13.54 -21.86 22.99
C ALA A 11 -12.33 -22.28 22.15
N VAL A 12 -11.17 -22.59 22.74
CA VAL A 12 -9.99 -22.99 21.96
C VAL A 12 -10.15 -24.36 21.29
N TYR A 13 -10.89 -25.27 21.90
CA TYR A 13 -11.20 -26.58 21.29
C TYR A 13 -12.27 -26.49 20.22
N TYR A 14 -13.16 -25.51 20.29
CA TYR A 14 -14.17 -25.22 19.27
C TYR A 14 -13.55 -24.55 18.04
N TRP A 15 -12.82 -23.46 18.25
CA TRP A 15 -12.27 -22.65 17.15
C TRP A 15 -10.99 -23.25 16.54
N GLN A 16 -10.15 -23.90 17.36
CA GLN A 16 -8.86 -24.46 16.96
C GLN A 16 -7.97 -23.46 16.21
N ASN A 17 -7.24 -23.94 15.19
CA ASN A 17 -6.41 -23.10 14.34
C ASN A 17 -7.22 -22.50 13.18
N VAL A 18 -6.75 -21.38 12.65
CA VAL A 18 -7.35 -20.67 11.52
C VAL A 18 -7.19 -21.50 10.24
N ASP A 19 -8.22 -21.59 9.41
CA ASP A 19 -8.17 -22.39 8.19
C ASP A 19 -7.25 -21.77 7.15
N LEU A 20 -7.29 -20.44 6.99
CA LEU A 20 -6.49 -19.68 6.03
C LEU A 20 -6.01 -18.38 6.65
N TYR A 21 -4.69 -18.13 6.59
CA TYR A 21 -4.04 -16.90 7.02
C TYR A 21 -3.34 -16.25 5.85
N ILE A 22 -3.73 -15.04 5.50
CA ILE A 22 -3.23 -14.32 4.31
C ILE A 22 -2.54 -13.04 4.75
N GLY A 23 -1.35 -12.77 4.21
CA GLY A 23 -0.62 -11.54 4.49
C GLY A 23 0.70 -11.46 3.76
N GLY A 24 1.27 -10.23 3.73
CA GLY A 24 2.54 -9.98 3.05
C GLY A 24 3.74 -10.58 3.80
N SER A 25 4.78 -10.90 3.05
CA SER A 25 6.05 -11.45 3.58
C SER A 25 6.82 -10.43 4.44
N GLU A 26 6.52 -9.14 4.37
CA GLU A 26 7.10 -8.08 5.21
C GLU A 26 6.81 -8.26 6.71
N HIS A 27 5.82 -9.06 7.05
CA HIS A 27 5.49 -9.40 8.44
C HIS A 27 6.26 -10.61 8.99
N ALA A 28 7.11 -11.24 8.20
CA ALA A 28 7.82 -12.49 8.55
C ALA A 28 8.71 -12.33 9.80
N THR A 29 9.50 -11.27 9.88
CA THR A 29 10.45 -11.02 10.98
C THR A 29 9.82 -10.45 12.25
N GLY A 30 8.60 -9.96 12.17
CA GLY A 30 7.85 -9.42 13.30
C GLY A 30 6.65 -10.31 13.64
N HIS A 31 5.49 -9.96 13.11
CA HIS A 31 4.22 -10.59 13.45
C HIS A 31 4.20 -12.11 13.26
N LEU A 32 4.66 -12.63 12.12
CA LEU A 32 4.60 -14.08 11.84
C LEU A 32 5.51 -14.89 12.77
N LEU A 33 6.72 -14.36 13.06
CA LEU A 33 7.64 -15.00 14.00
C LEU A 33 7.04 -15.03 15.43
N TYR A 34 6.52 -13.90 15.91
CA TYR A 34 5.94 -13.79 17.25
C TYR A 34 4.67 -14.60 17.41
N SER A 35 3.76 -14.59 16.45
CA SER A 35 2.53 -15.36 16.51
C SER A 35 2.80 -16.85 16.58
N ARG A 36 3.75 -17.34 15.79
CA ARG A 36 4.17 -18.75 15.82
C ARG A 36 4.91 -19.12 17.10
N PHE A 37 5.78 -18.26 17.61
CA PHE A 37 6.46 -18.46 18.89
C PHE A 37 5.46 -18.60 20.03
N TRP A 38 4.50 -17.68 20.12
CA TRP A 38 3.48 -17.72 21.15
C TRP A 38 2.58 -18.95 21.03
N GLN A 39 2.17 -19.32 19.84
CA GLN A 39 1.35 -20.53 19.63
C GLN A 39 2.06 -21.78 20.14
N LYS A 40 3.33 -21.97 19.79
CA LYS A 40 4.13 -23.12 20.25
C LYS A 40 4.34 -23.09 21.76
N PHE A 41 4.64 -21.93 22.33
CA PHE A 41 4.77 -21.79 23.78
C PHE A 41 3.47 -22.14 24.50
N LEU A 42 2.32 -21.66 24.02
CA LEU A 42 1.02 -21.98 24.62
C LEU A 42 0.66 -23.47 24.45
N PHE A 43 1.02 -24.07 23.34
CA PHE A 43 0.87 -25.51 23.10
C PHE A 43 1.72 -26.32 24.08
N ASP A 44 3.00 -25.98 24.26
CA ASP A 44 3.90 -26.63 25.23
C ASP A 44 3.39 -26.52 26.70
N LYS A 45 2.65 -25.45 26.99
CA LYS A 45 1.97 -25.26 28.29
C LYS A 45 0.61 -25.99 28.41
N GLY A 46 0.15 -26.64 27.33
CA GLY A 46 -1.14 -27.35 27.32
C GLY A 46 -2.35 -26.40 27.32
N LEU A 47 -2.17 -25.12 26.92
CA LEU A 47 -3.22 -24.12 26.93
C LEU A 47 -4.01 -24.07 25.62
N VAL A 48 -3.43 -24.53 24.53
CA VAL A 48 -4.07 -24.60 23.20
C VAL A 48 -3.89 -26.01 22.60
N PRO A 49 -4.83 -26.49 21.75
CA PRO A 49 -4.83 -27.87 21.24
C PRO A 49 -3.89 -28.11 20.04
N THR A 50 -3.38 -27.07 19.40
CA THR A 50 -2.57 -27.18 18.19
C THR A 50 -1.26 -26.38 18.32
N ASP A 51 -0.18 -26.89 17.75
CA ASP A 51 1.15 -26.26 17.78
C ASP A 51 1.34 -25.18 16.70
N GLU A 52 0.45 -25.13 15.70
CA GLU A 52 0.41 -24.08 14.68
C GLU A 52 -0.94 -23.35 14.74
N TYR A 53 -0.92 -22.02 14.63
CA TYR A 53 -2.13 -21.20 14.71
C TYR A 53 -2.95 -21.17 13.42
N ALA A 54 -2.37 -21.57 12.29
CA ALA A 54 -3.02 -21.62 11.01
C ALA A 54 -2.74 -22.92 10.27
N LYS A 55 -3.75 -23.47 9.58
CA LYS A 55 -3.63 -24.66 8.74
C LYS A 55 -2.88 -24.35 7.43
N LYS A 56 -3.11 -23.16 6.88
CA LYS A 56 -2.49 -22.68 5.64
C LYS A 56 -2.13 -21.22 5.77
N LEU A 57 -0.87 -20.88 5.46
CA LEU A 57 -0.37 -19.51 5.32
C LEU A 57 -0.09 -19.22 3.86
N ILE A 58 -0.60 -18.11 3.35
CA ILE A 58 -0.30 -17.59 2.02
C ILE A 58 0.36 -16.21 2.16
N ASN A 59 1.59 -16.11 1.66
CA ASN A 59 2.30 -14.85 1.53
C ASN A 59 2.16 -14.34 0.10
N GLN A 60 1.25 -13.41 -0.12
CA GLN A 60 0.92 -12.88 -1.46
C GLN A 60 2.01 -11.97 -2.06
N GLY A 61 2.99 -11.56 -1.24
CA GLY A 61 3.99 -10.57 -1.63
C GLY A 61 3.54 -9.14 -1.30
N MET A 62 4.19 -8.17 -1.92
CA MET A 62 3.93 -6.74 -1.68
C MET A 62 2.88 -6.22 -2.65
N ILE A 63 1.94 -5.42 -2.14
CA ILE A 63 0.99 -4.69 -2.99
C ILE A 63 1.76 -3.63 -3.78
N LEU A 64 1.57 -3.66 -5.10
CA LEU A 64 2.16 -2.69 -6.02
C LEU A 64 1.16 -1.59 -6.34
N GLY A 65 1.67 -0.38 -6.55
CA GLY A 65 0.91 0.77 -6.99
C GLY A 65 1.58 1.44 -8.18
N MET A 66 0.80 2.14 -9.00
CA MET A 66 1.33 2.95 -10.08
C MET A 66 1.76 4.30 -9.51
N SER A 67 3.07 4.53 -9.38
CA SER A 67 3.63 5.83 -9.00
C SER A 67 3.57 6.83 -10.16
N ALA A 68 3.51 8.11 -9.82
CA ALA A 68 3.58 9.21 -10.77
C ALA A 68 4.78 10.11 -10.44
N PHE A 69 5.43 10.62 -11.49
CA PHE A 69 6.63 11.45 -11.37
C PHE A 69 6.48 12.77 -12.09
N ALA A 70 6.79 13.87 -11.40
CA ALA A 70 7.08 15.16 -12.01
C ALA A 70 8.60 15.33 -12.15
N TYR A 71 9.05 15.89 -13.25
CA TYR A 71 10.49 16.06 -13.55
C TYR A 71 10.91 17.50 -13.32
N ARG A 72 11.60 17.74 -12.20
CA ARG A 72 12.13 19.06 -11.84
C ARG A 72 13.44 19.31 -12.56
N ILE A 73 13.58 20.44 -13.24
CA ILE A 73 14.86 20.87 -13.82
C ILE A 73 15.80 21.25 -12.67
N ASN A 74 17.00 20.67 -12.68
CA ASN A 74 17.96 20.82 -11.60
C ASN A 74 18.28 22.29 -11.31
N GLY A 75 18.28 22.66 -10.03
CA GLY A 75 18.58 24.02 -9.57
C GLY A 75 17.46 25.05 -9.78
N THR A 76 16.28 24.64 -10.24
CA THR A 76 15.16 25.54 -10.51
C THR A 76 13.87 25.10 -9.79
N ASN A 77 12.80 25.90 -9.89
CA ASN A 77 11.45 25.50 -9.53
C ASN A 77 10.56 25.28 -10.77
N THR A 78 11.17 24.83 -11.87
CA THR A 78 10.51 24.56 -13.14
C THR A 78 10.41 23.04 -13.33
N PHE A 79 9.24 22.58 -13.73
CA PHE A 79 8.93 21.18 -14.02
C PHE A 79 8.65 20.99 -15.49
N VAL A 80 9.24 19.96 -16.09
CA VAL A 80 9.10 19.66 -17.52
C VAL A 80 8.28 18.38 -17.70
N SER A 81 7.37 18.39 -18.68
CA SER A 81 6.56 17.24 -19.05
C SER A 81 7.42 16.06 -19.51
N LYS A 82 6.95 14.82 -19.29
CA LYS A 82 7.66 13.57 -19.56
C LYS A 82 8.30 13.50 -20.95
N GLY A 83 7.57 13.88 -22.01
CA GLY A 83 8.06 13.78 -23.38
C GLY A 83 9.20 14.76 -23.72
N LEU A 84 9.39 15.79 -22.89
CA LEU A 84 10.41 16.83 -23.09
C LEU A 84 11.59 16.69 -22.10
N LYS A 85 11.53 15.76 -21.14
CA LYS A 85 12.49 15.66 -20.03
C LYS A 85 13.94 15.46 -20.49
N ASP A 86 14.15 14.73 -21.57
CA ASP A 86 15.49 14.39 -22.07
C ASP A 86 16.24 15.59 -22.68
N GLN A 87 15.56 16.74 -22.80
CA GLN A 87 16.16 18.02 -23.24
C GLN A 87 16.79 18.80 -22.06
N TYR A 88 16.59 18.32 -20.82
CA TYR A 88 17.01 18.99 -19.59
C TYR A 88 17.65 18.00 -18.62
N GLU A 89 18.51 18.52 -17.75
CA GLU A 89 18.94 17.75 -16.58
C GLU A 89 17.84 17.81 -15.51
N THR A 90 17.18 16.68 -15.26
CA THR A 90 16.02 16.62 -14.39
C THR A 90 16.19 15.64 -13.24
N THR A 91 15.53 15.96 -12.11
CA THR A 91 15.34 15.04 -10.99
C THR A 91 13.85 14.64 -10.91
N PRO A 92 13.51 13.32 -10.96
CA PRO A 92 12.14 12.86 -10.77
C PRO A 92 11.70 13.04 -9.32
N ILE A 93 10.48 13.55 -9.13
CA ILE A 93 9.85 13.73 -7.83
C ILE A 93 8.53 12.97 -7.85
N HIS A 94 8.30 12.12 -6.86
CA HIS A 94 7.01 11.45 -6.68
C HIS A 94 5.92 12.49 -6.43
N VAL A 95 4.80 12.35 -7.14
CA VAL A 95 3.60 13.16 -6.96
C VAL A 95 2.43 12.29 -6.53
N ASP A 96 1.51 12.87 -5.78
CA ASP A 96 0.33 12.15 -5.33
C ASP A 96 -0.56 11.78 -6.53
N VAL A 97 -0.86 10.49 -6.67
CA VAL A 97 -1.66 9.99 -7.79
C VAL A 97 -3.08 10.58 -7.82
N ASN A 98 -3.56 11.10 -6.69
CA ASN A 98 -4.85 11.81 -6.61
C ASN A 98 -4.82 13.21 -7.24
N MET A 99 -3.65 13.71 -7.64
CA MET A 99 -3.51 14.96 -8.41
C MET A 99 -3.57 14.72 -9.91
N LEU A 100 -3.68 13.48 -10.35
CA LEU A 100 -3.84 13.16 -11.77
C LEU A 100 -5.29 13.36 -12.19
N LYS A 101 -5.50 13.89 -13.38
CA LYS A 101 -6.83 14.09 -13.94
C LYS A 101 -7.38 12.78 -14.49
N ASP A 102 -8.62 12.47 -14.13
CA ASP A 102 -9.38 11.31 -14.64
C ASP A 102 -8.64 9.96 -14.54
N GLY A 103 -7.75 9.80 -13.54
CA GLY A 103 -6.94 8.58 -13.37
C GLY A 103 -5.90 8.35 -14.47
N GLY A 104 -5.72 9.33 -15.37
CA GLY A 104 -4.73 9.29 -16.46
C GLY A 104 -3.32 9.71 -16.03
N ASP A 105 -2.55 10.24 -16.98
CA ASP A 105 -1.16 10.67 -16.77
C ASP A 105 -1.01 12.18 -16.69
N GLU A 106 -2.09 12.95 -16.93
CA GLU A 106 -2.10 14.40 -16.87
C GLU A 106 -2.13 14.89 -15.42
N LEU A 107 -1.14 15.69 -15.03
CA LEU A 107 -1.07 16.33 -13.71
C LEU A 107 -1.97 17.57 -13.67
N ASP A 108 -2.73 17.71 -12.59
CA ASP A 108 -3.37 18.96 -12.20
C ASP A 108 -2.31 19.89 -11.58
N THR A 109 -1.80 20.82 -12.39
CA THR A 109 -0.71 21.72 -11.98
C THR A 109 -1.13 22.68 -10.86
N GLU A 110 -2.41 23.03 -10.76
CA GLU A 110 -2.90 23.90 -9.68
C GLU A 110 -2.97 23.14 -8.35
N LYS A 111 -3.44 21.88 -8.35
CA LYS A 111 -3.35 21.02 -7.16
C LYS A 111 -1.91 20.80 -6.74
N PHE A 112 -0.99 20.62 -7.69
CA PHE A 112 0.43 20.44 -7.39
C PHE A 112 1.05 21.68 -6.73
N LYS A 113 0.76 22.89 -7.24
CA LYS A 113 1.21 24.14 -6.60
C LYS A 113 0.67 24.32 -5.20
N ALA A 114 -0.57 23.91 -4.96
CA ALA A 114 -1.23 23.99 -3.65
C ALA A 114 -0.75 22.91 -2.66
N TRP A 115 -0.09 21.85 -3.14
CA TRP A 115 0.30 20.71 -2.33
C TRP A 115 1.38 21.04 -1.30
N ARG A 116 2.37 21.86 -1.68
CA ARG A 116 3.47 22.26 -0.79
C ARG A 116 3.86 23.70 -1.07
N GLU A 117 4.22 24.41 -0.03
CA GLU A 117 4.65 25.81 -0.12
C GLU A 117 5.81 26.01 -1.10
N GLU A 118 6.76 25.07 -1.15
CA GLU A 118 7.91 25.11 -2.08
C GLU A 118 7.50 25.06 -3.57
N TYR A 119 6.30 24.55 -3.87
CA TYR A 119 5.77 24.44 -5.25
C TYR A 119 4.79 25.57 -5.62
N ALA A 120 4.46 26.46 -4.69
CA ALA A 120 3.50 27.54 -4.94
C ALA A 120 3.89 28.43 -6.14
N THR A 121 5.19 28.58 -6.41
CA THR A 121 5.74 29.35 -7.54
C THR A 121 6.26 28.45 -8.66
N ALA A 122 5.87 27.17 -8.70
CA ALA A 122 6.36 26.26 -9.72
C ALA A 122 5.90 26.67 -11.12
N GLU A 123 6.82 26.61 -12.07
CA GLU A 123 6.57 26.79 -13.49
C GLU A 123 6.53 25.45 -14.21
N PHE A 124 5.75 25.34 -15.29
CA PHE A 124 5.57 24.09 -16.01
C PHE A 124 5.85 24.26 -17.50
N ILE A 125 6.72 23.42 -18.04
CA ILE A 125 6.94 23.27 -19.48
C ILE A 125 6.02 22.13 -19.94
N LEU A 126 4.99 22.53 -20.68
CA LEU A 126 3.91 21.65 -21.08
C LEU A 126 4.19 21.00 -22.45
N GLU A 127 3.60 19.84 -22.65
CA GLU A 127 3.55 19.10 -23.89
C GLU A 127 2.12 19.19 -24.44
N GLU A 128 1.94 19.83 -25.58
CA GLU A 128 0.63 20.09 -26.19
C GLU A 128 -0.40 20.72 -25.22
N GLY A 129 0.06 21.63 -24.36
CA GLY A 129 -0.78 22.32 -23.38
C GLY A 129 -1.10 21.51 -22.12
N LYS A 130 -0.52 20.32 -21.93
CA LYS A 130 -0.71 19.43 -20.79
C LYS A 130 0.62 19.12 -20.11
N TYR A 131 0.56 18.85 -18.82
CA TYR A 131 1.69 18.30 -18.10
C TYR A 131 1.51 16.80 -17.93
N ILE A 132 2.32 16.01 -18.62
CA ILE A 132 2.29 14.56 -18.59
C ILE A 132 3.34 14.04 -17.60
N THR A 133 2.93 13.24 -16.64
CA THR A 133 3.80 12.61 -15.63
C THR A 133 4.47 11.34 -16.16
N GLY A 134 5.62 10.98 -15.56
CA GLY A 134 6.14 9.62 -15.66
C GLY A 134 5.30 8.66 -14.84
N ARG A 135 5.23 7.39 -15.27
CA ARG A 135 4.53 6.34 -14.54
C ARG A 135 5.43 5.14 -14.39
N GLU A 136 5.42 4.56 -13.18
CA GLU A 136 6.22 3.37 -12.85
C GLU A 136 5.49 2.52 -11.83
N VAL A 137 5.57 1.18 -12.00
CA VAL A 137 5.02 0.25 -11.01
C VAL A 137 6.03 0.10 -9.88
N GLU A 138 5.61 0.42 -8.67
CA GLU A 138 6.44 0.36 -7.48
C GLU A 138 5.68 -0.26 -6.31
N LYS A 139 6.40 -0.62 -5.24
CA LYS A 139 5.77 -0.97 -3.97
C LYS A 139 4.86 0.17 -3.51
N MET A 140 3.61 -0.14 -3.19
CA MET A 140 2.67 0.84 -2.62
C MET A 140 3.18 1.34 -1.26
N SER A 141 3.32 2.66 -1.11
CA SER A 141 3.75 3.26 0.15
C SER A 141 3.35 4.73 0.26
N LYS A 142 3.18 5.20 1.51
CA LYS A 142 2.87 6.62 1.80
C LYS A 142 3.94 7.58 1.27
N SER A 143 5.21 7.19 1.33
CA SER A 143 6.33 8.02 0.86
C SER A 143 6.40 8.16 -0.66
N LYS A 144 5.73 7.29 -1.40
CA LYS A 144 5.65 7.32 -2.88
C LYS A 144 4.35 7.94 -3.38
N PHE A 145 3.43 8.28 -2.50
CA PHE A 145 2.13 8.89 -2.82
C PHE A 145 1.32 8.10 -3.88
N ASN A 146 1.47 6.77 -3.89
CA ASN A 146 0.83 5.85 -4.82
C ASN A 146 -0.19 4.93 -4.13
N ILE A 147 -0.74 5.38 -2.98
CA ILE A 147 -1.71 4.62 -2.18
C ILE A 147 -3.12 4.88 -2.71
N ILE A 148 -3.88 3.80 -2.82
CA ILE A 148 -5.33 3.84 -2.97
C ILE A 148 -5.92 3.51 -1.60
N SER A 149 -6.84 4.35 -1.11
CA SER A 149 -7.51 4.12 0.17
C SER A 149 -8.47 2.91 0.06
N PRO A 150 -8.39 1.94 1.00
CA PRO A 150 -9.41 0.90 1.09
C PRO A 150 -10.84 1.44 1.22
N ASP A 151 -11.02 2.59 1.89
CA ASP A 151 -12.33 3.22 2.06
C ASP A 151 -12.92 3.60 0.70
N THR A 152 -12.14 4.21 -0.19
CA THR A 152 -12.57 4.56 -1.56
C THR A 152 -12.99 3.32 -2.34
N ILE A 153 -12.23 2.23 -2.26
CA ILE A 153 -12.58 0.96 -2.92
C ILE A 153 -13.84 0.35 -2.31
N CYS A 154 -13.99 0.42 -0.99
CA CYS A 154 -15.20 -0.07 -0.32
C CYS A 154 -16.45 0.75 -0.67
N GLU A 155 -16.33 2.06 -0.85
CA GLU A 155 -17.43 2.92 -1.31
C GLU A 155 -17.84 2.60 -2.74
N GLU A 156 -16.88 2.31 -3.62
CA GLU A 156 -17.15 2.05 -5.05
C GLU A 156 -17.63 0.61 -5.31
N TYR A 157 -16.99 -0.39 -4.70
CA TYR A 157 -17.22 -1.81 -5.01
C TYR A 157 -17.81 -2.63 -3.85
N GLY A 158 -17.78 -2.11 -2.64
CA GLY A 158 -18.17 -2.81 -1.43
C GLY A 158 -17.02 -3.59 -0.76
N ALA A 159 -17.09 -3.69 0.56
CA ALA A 159 -16.06 -4.35 1.36
C ALA A 159 -15.93 -5.85 1.08
N ASP A 160 -17.03 -6.53 0.75
CA ASP A 160 -17.02 -7.95 0.43
C ASP A 160 -16.29 -8.21 -0.90
N ALA A 161 -16.47 -7.35 -1.91
CA ALA A 161 -15.76 -7.44 -3.17
C ALA A 161 -14.25 -7.26 -2.99
N LEU A 162 -13.82 -6.26 -2.19
CA LEU A 162 -12.41 -6.06 -1.86
C LEU A 162 -11.80 -7.29 -1.18
N ARG A 163 -12.48 -7.83 -0.15
CA ARG A 163 -12.01 -9.00 0.60
C ARG A 163 -11.90 -10.25 -0.27
N LEU A 164 -12.89 -10.50 -1.14
CA LEU A 164 -12.85 -11.63 -2.09
C LEU A 164 -11.73 -11.48 -3.11
N TYR A 165 -11.49 -10.25 -3.59
CA TYR A 165 -10.40 -9.97 -4.50
C TYR A 165 -9.02 -10.22 -3.86
N GLU A 166 -8.82 -9.77 -2.62
CA GLU A 166 -7.60 -10.05 -1.87
C GLU A 166 -7.36 -11.55 -1.67
N MET A 167 -8.41 -12.31 -1.39
CA MET A 167 -8.31 -13.79 -1.30
C MET A 167 -7.99 -14.44 -2.64
N PHE A 168 -8.48 -13.88 -3.75
CA PHE A 168 -8.22 -14.40 -5.10
C PHE A 168 -6.76 -14.19 -5.53
N LEU A 169 -6.10 -13.14 -5.06
CA LEU A 169 -4.69 -12.87 -5.33
C LEU A 169 -3.72 -13.80 -4.59
N GLY A 170 -4.21 -14.61 -3.64
CA GLY A 170 -3.43 -15.49 -2.76
C GLY A 170 -3.09 -16.89 -3.29
#